data_6006e85210c189fce931532ae072578d
#
_entry.id   6006e85210c189fce931532ae072578d
#
_cell.length_a   1.000
_cell.length_b   1.000
_cell.length_c   1.000
_cell.angle_alpha   90.00
_cell.angle_beta   90.00
_cell.angle_gamma   90.00
#
_symmetry.space_group_name_H-M   'P 1'
#
loop_
_entity.id
_entity.type
_entity.pdbx_description
1 polymer ?
#
loop_
_entity_poly.entity_id
_entity_poly.type
_entity_poly.pdbx_seq_one_letter_code
_entity_poly.pdbx_strand_id
1 'polypeptide(L)'
;MVTPAGGSASISNSHLYIGVPGGSNHDAMLSSNRAVRVVQTIGKQNFDVAIKIDSPLFATDANTSQGLMVLSDDRNYITFALQTDGTRVGLSAYTVTAGVATSVLQDSDFSQYQNPMYLRLTKAGSAYVALYSVDGINFTQAASFTDTAAPTAIGPFASNYNDTPANAVPVVMSVNWFDVQQ
;
A
#
# COMPACT_ATOMS: atom_id res chain seq x y z
N MET A 1 -1.51 15.69 0.55
CA MET A 1 -0.39 14.89 1.06
C MET A 1 -0.56 14.76 2.57
N VAL A 2 -0.61 13.57 3.09
CA VAL A 2 -0.62 13.33 4.54
C VAL A 2 0.67 12.57 4.84
N THR A 3 1.63 13.26 5.43
CA THR A 3 2.83 12.63 5.97
C THR A 3 2.71 12.67 7.50
N PRO A 4 2.56 11.54 8.20
CA PRO A 4 2.75 11.53 9.64
C PRO A 4 4.15 12.05 9.98
N ALA A 5 4.33 12.48 11.23
CA ALA A 5 5.55 13.10 11.69
C ALA A 5 6.80 12.30 11.27
N GLY A 6 7.73 12.94 10.58
CA GLY A 6 8.99 12.35 10.11
C GLY A 6 8.95 11.74 8.70
N GLY A 7 7.77 11.47 8.14
CA GLY A 7 7.67 10.98 6.76
C GLY A 7 7.93 12.08 5.72
N SER A 8 8.35 11.70 4.52
CA SER A 8 8.62 12.61 3.42
C SER A 8 7.97 12.16 2.12
N ALA A 9 7.67 13.11 1.24
CA ALA A 9 7.31 12.83 -0.14
C ALA A 9 7.90 13.91 -1.04
N SER A 10 8.49 13.48 -2.16
CA SER A 10 9.12 14.37 -3.14
C SER A 10 8.95 13.82 -4.56
N ILE A 11 9.02 14.72 -5.54
CA ILE A 11 9.04 14.34 -6.96
C ILE A 11 10.44 14.65 -7.50
N SER A 12 11.07 13.66 -8.11
CA SER A 12 12.36 13.79 -8.77
C SER A 12 12.43 12.83 -9.96
N ASN A 13 13.00 13.29 -11.08
CA ASN A 13 13.15 12.50 -12.31
C ASN A 13 11.84 11.78 -12.73
N SER A 14 10.72 12.50 -12.66
CA SER A 14 9.37 11.99 -12.98
C SER A 14 8.88 10.84 -12.08
N HIS A 15 9.53 10.60 -10.94
CA HIS A 15 9.09 9.63 -9.94
C HIS A 15 8.63 10.35 -8.67
N LEU A 16 7.58 9.80 -8.04
CA LEU A 16 7.20 10.15 -6.68
C LEU A 16 7.97 9.25 -5.72
N TYR A 17 8.71 9.85 -4.81
CA TYR A 17 9.39 9.16 -3.72
C TYR A 17 8.63 9.38 -2.42
N ILE A 18 8.34 8.30 -1.71
CA ILE A 18 7.73 8.31 -0.38
C ILE A 18 8.76 7.72 0.58
N GLY A 19 9.24 8.55 1.51
CA GLY A 19 10.25 8.16 2.51
C GLY A 19 9.63 7.94 3.89
N VAL A 20 9.83 6.75 4.44
CA VAL A 20 9.48 6.37 5.81
C VAL A 20 10.76 6.32 6.62
N PRO A 21 10.90 7.13 7.69
CA PRO A 21 12.12 7.09 8.49
C PRO A 21 12.21 5.81 9.32
N GLY A 22 13.44 5.37 9.58
CA GLY A 22 13.71 4.34 10.58
C GLY A 22 13.66 4.88 12.01
N GLY A 23 13.73 3.99 12.99
CA GLY A 23 13.75 4.34 14.41
C GLY A 23 12.41 4.73 14.99
N SER A 24 11.33 4.60 14.25
CA SER A 24 9.93 4.81 14.68
C SER A 24 8.95 4.06 13.80
N ASN A 25 7.82 3.64 14.37
CA ASN A 25 6.80 2.94 13.63
C ASN A 25 5.89 3.89 12.83
N HIS A 26 5.74 3.57 11.55
CA HIS A 26 4.81 4.21 10.62
C HIS A 26 3.88 3.14 10.05
N ASP A 27 3.13 2.49 10.93
CA ASP A 27 2.33 1.33 10.62
C ASP A 27 1.00 1.70 9.94
N ALA A 28 0.59 0.84 9.01
CA ALA A 28 -0.67 0.91 8.28
C ALA A 28 -1.79 0.04 8.88
N MET A 29 -1.52 -0.74 9.95
CA MET A 29 -2.46 -1.78 10.41
C MET A 29 -2.87 -1.64 11.87
N LEU A 30 -2.20 -0.81 12.65
CA LEU A 30 -2.55 -0.56 14.05
C LEU A 30 -3.67 0.49 14.18
N SER A 31 -4.17 0.68 15.38
CA SER A 31 -5.33 1.52 15.74
C SER A 31 -5.32 2.95 15.19
N SER A 32 -4.19 3.44 14.72
CA SER A 32 -4.04 4.72 14.02
C SER A 32 -3.19 4.54 12.78
N ASN A 33 -3.72 4.92 11.61
CA ASN A 33 -2.97 4.90 10.37
C ASN A 33 -1.80 5.89 10.40
N ARG A 34 -0.59 5.39 10.55
CA ARG A 34 0.66 6.17 10.56
C ARG A 34 1.47 6.01 9.28
N ALA A 35 1.00 5.22 8.31
CA ALA A 35 1.67 5.04 7.03
C ALA A 35 1.93 6.38 6.34
N VAL A 36 3.11 6.55 5.80
CA VAL A 36 3.43 7.71 4.95
C VAL A 36 2.74 7.52 3.61
N ARG A 37 1.92 8.48 3.20
CA ARG A 37 1.07 8.36 2.02
C ARG A 37 0.92 9.65 1.24
N VAL A 38 0.72 9.53 -0.04
CA VAL A 38 0.31 10.61 -0.94
C VAL A 38 -1.00 10.22 -1.58
N VAL A 39 -2.07 10.88 -1.22
CA VAL A 39 -3.42 10.54 -1.69
C VAL A 39 -4.08 11.70 -2.43
N GLN A 40 -4.92 11.35 -3.39
CA GLN A 40 -5.83 12.27 -4.06
C GLN A 40 -7.27 11.97 -3.64
N THR A 41 -8.07 13.01 -3.53
CA THR A 41 -9.50 12.90 -3.31
C THR A 41 -10.16 12.28 -4.54
N ILE A 42 -11.11 11.39 -4.32
CA ILE A 42 -11.93 10.80 -5.38
C ILE A 42 -13.38 11.26 -5.26
N GLY A 43 -14.02 11.54 -6.40
CA GLY A 43 -15.39 12.04 -6.47
C GLY A 43 -16.42 10.94 -6.70
N LYS A 44 -16.00 9.79 -7.19
CA LYS A 44 -16.86 8.65 -7.52
C LYS A 44 -16.59 7.46 -6.61
N GLN A 45 -17.64 6.69 -6.36
CA GLN A 45 -17.57 5.49 -5.51
C GLN A 45 -16.98 4.28 -6.24
N ASN A 46 -17.09 4.22 -7.57
CA ASN A 46 -16.47 3.19 -8.40
C ASN A 46 -15.18 3.75 -8.99
N PHE A 47 -14.14 2.94 -9.03
CA PHE A 47 -12.85 3.32 -9.59
C PHE A 47 -12.05 2.12 -10.08
N ASP A 48 -11.06 2.42 -10.89
CA ASP A 48 -9.99 1.54 -11.31
C ASP A 48 -8.68 2.29 -11.07
N VAL A 49 -7.86 1.80 -10.15
CA VAL A 49 -6.58 2.42 -9.82
C VAL A 49 -5.44 1.46 -10.07
N ALA A 50 -4.38 1.96 -10.67
CA ALA A 50 -3.16 1.22 -10.86
C ALA A 50 -1.93 2.05 -10.52
N ILE A 51 -0.86 1.35 -10.11
CA ILE A 51 0.43 1.94 -9.74
C ILE A 51 1.57 1.08 -10.26
N LYS A 52 2.65 1.74 -10.71
CA LYS A 52 3.93 1.09 -10.98
C LYS A 52 4.94 1.47 -9.90
N ILE A 53 5.45 0.49 -9.21
CA ILE A 53 6.44 0.61 -8.14
C ILE A 53 7.79 0.16 -8.69
N ASP A 54 8.77 1.06 -8.70
CA ASP A 54 10.13 0.80 -9.21
C ASP A 54 11.15 0.52 -8.09
N SER A 55 10.79 0.79 -6.82
CA SER A 55 11.66 0.48 -5.69
C SER A 55 11.62 -1.00 -5.32
N PRO A 56 12.77 -1.60 -5.03
CA PRO A 56 12.79 -2.93 -4.45
C PRO A 56 12.26 -2.92 -3.00
N LEU A 57 11.74 -4.05 -2.58
CA LEU A 57 11.46 -4.35 -1.18
C LEU A 57 12.33 -5.55 -0.80
N PHE A 58 13.15 -5.42 0.23
CA PHE A 58 14.08 -6.49 0.60
C PHE A 58 13.45 -7.38 1.66
N ALA A 59 13.49 -8.69 1.44
CA ALA A 59 12.91 -9.67 2.35
C ALA A 59 13.44 -9.54 3.80
N THR A 60 14.69 -9.10 3.96
CA THR A 60 15.35 -8.88 5.25
C THR A 60 14.84 -7.66 6.02
N ASP A 61 14.13 -6.74 5.36
CA ASP A 61 13.57 -5.54 5.97
C ASP A 61 12.22 -5.87 6.61
N ALA A 62 12.25 -6.54 7.75
CA ALA A 62 11.07 -7.07 8.41
C ALA A 62 9.96 -6.03 8.61
N ASN A 63 8.72 -6.44 8.35
CA ASN A 63 7.50 -5.65 8.56
C ASN A 63 7.51 -4.30 7.83
N THR A 64 8.01 -4.28 6.60
CA THR A 64 7.88 -3.12 5.72
C THR A 64 6.84 -3.40 4.64
N SER A 65 6.16 -2.36 4.17
CA SER A 65 5.21 -2.48 3.07
C SER A 65 5.19 -1.25 2.17
N GLN A 66 4.81 -1.47 0.90
CA GLN A 66 4.61 -0.42 -0.10
C GLN A 66 3.49 -0.83 -1.08
N GLY A 67 2.59 0.09 -1.39
CA GLY A 67 1.44 -0.23 -2.24
C GLY A 67 0.39 0.85 -2.35
N LEU A 68 -0.86 0.42 -2.48
CA LEU A 68 -2.06 1.24 -2.61
C LEU A 68 -2.84 1.30 -1.30
N MET A 69 -3.36 2.48 -0.98
CA MET A 69 -4.28 2.70 0.13
C MET A 69 -5.54 3.41 -0.37
N VAL A 70 -6.70 2.91 0.01
CA VAL A 70 -8.02 3.52 -0.22
C VAL A 70 -8.58 3.93 1.13
N LEU A 71 -8.85 5.22 1.31
CA LEU A 71 -9.30 5.78 2.57
C LEU A 71 -10.78 6.18 2.50
N SER A 72 -11.55 5.79 3.49
CA SER A 72 -12.79 6.47 3.86
C SER A 72 -12.49 7.53 4.92
N ASP A 73 -11.64 7.20 5.90
CA ASP A 73 -11.04 8.07 6.91
C ASP A 73 -9.77 7.41 7.49
N ASP A 74 -9.17 7.98 8.55
CA ASP A 74 -7.94 7.47 9.17
C ASP A 74 -8.12 6.17 9.98
N ARG A 75 -9.36 5.71 10.20
CA ARG A 75 -9.69 4.47 10.90
C ARG A 75 -10.41 3.45 10.03
N ASN A 76 -10.85 3.86 8.84
CA ASN A 76 -11.57 3.03 7.90
C ASN A 76 -10.89 3.13 6.52
N TYR A 77 -10.15 2.10 6.13
CA TYR A 77 -9.36 2.09 4.91
C TYR A 77 -9.04 0.68 4.46
N ILE A 78 -8.57 0.57 3.24
CA ILE A 78 -8.10 -0.67 2.62
C ILE A 78 -6.64 -0.47 2.24
N THR A 79 -5.81 -1.50 2.42
CA THR A 79 -4.46 -1.57 1.87
C THR A 79 -4.33 -2.74 0.92
N PHE A 80 -3.57 -2.56 -0.17
CA PHE A 80 -3.10 -3.63 -1.05
C PHE A 80 -1.64 -3.35 -1.39
N ALA A 81 -0.74 -4.21 -0.95
CA ALA A 81 0.68 -3.90 -0.90
C ALA A 81 1.58 -5.13 -1.07
N LEU A 82 2.82 -4.87 -1.48
CA LEU A 82 3.95 -5.74 -1.17
C LEU A 82 4.30 -5.56 0.30
N GLN A 83 4.60 -6.67 0.97
CA GLN A 83 4.95 -6.70 2.39
C GLN A 83 6.08 -7.69 2.65
N THR A 84 6.92 -7.40 3.63
CA THR A 84 7.98 -8.30 4.09
C THR A 84 7.70 -8.81 5.50
N ASP A 85 8.17 -10.02 5.79
CA ASP A 85 8.14 -10.64 7.12
C ASP A 85 9.53 -10.84 7.74
N GLY A 86 10.59 -10.34 7.08
CA GLY A 86 11.99 -10.54 7.46
C GLY A 86 12.66 -11.74 6.77
N THR A 87 11.92 -12.54 6.02
CA THR A 87 12.42 -13.70 5.27
C THR A 87 11.95 -13.72 3.82
N ARG A 88 10.78 -13.14 3.54
CA ARG A 88 10.12 -13.16 2.23
C ARG A 88 9.48 -11.83 1.92
N VAL A 89 9.20 -11.63 0.63
CA VAL A 89 8.29 -10.60 0.14
C VAL A 89 6.98 -11.29 -0.25
N GLY A 90 5.86 -10.79 0.22
CA GLY A 90 4.53 -11.29 -0.11
C GLY A 90 3.59 -10.17 -0.58
N LEU A 91 2.45 -10.57 -1.13
CA LEU A 91 1.31 -9.66 -1.33
C LEU A 91 0.40 -9.72 -0.11
N SER A 92 -0.09 -8.57 0.30
CA SER A 92 -1.06 -8.46 1.38
C SER A 92 -2.20 -7.52 1.00
N ALA A 93 -3.40 -7.83 1.47
CA ALA A 93 -4.54 -6.94 1.44
C ALA A 93 -5.26 -6.98 2.78
N TYR A 94 -5.57 -5.82 3.32
CA TYR A 94 -6.31 -5.68 4.58
C TYR A 94 -7.45 -4.68 4.42
N THR A 95 -8.57 -4.99 5.06
CA THR A 95 -9.60 -4.01 5.39
C THR A 95 -9.40 -3.56 6.83
N VAL A 96 -9.42 -2.27 7.07
CA VAL A 96 -9.35 -1.70 8.42
C VAL A 96 -10.69 -1.01 8.72
N THR A 97 -11.38 -1.48 9.75
CA THR A 97 -12.67 -0.93 10.19
C THR A 97 -12.57 -0.52 11.65
N ALA A 98 -12.88 0.74 11.94
CA ALA A 98 -12.76 1.34 13.26
C ALA A 98 -11.34 1.19 13.88
N GLY A 99 -10.30 1.09 13.03
CA GLY A 99 -8.91 0.90 13.43
C GLY A 99 -8.52 -0.57 13.71
N VAL A 100 -9.37 -1.53 13.34
CA VAL A 100 -9.09 -2.96 13.45
C VAL A 100 -8.84 -3.55 12.07
N ALA A 101 -7.64 -4.09 11.85
CA ALA A 101 -7.27 -4.72 10.59
C ALA A 101 -7.78 -6.16 10.50
N THR A 102 -8.38 -6.48 9.35
CA THR A 102 -8.79 -7.83 8.99
C THR A 102 -8.07 -8.22 7.70
N SER A 103 -7.36 -9.34 7.71
CA SER A 103 -6.66 -9.84 6.53
C SER A 103 -7.66 -10.34 5.50
N VAL A 104 -7.52 -9.87 4.27
CA VAL A 104 -8.21 -10.34 3.07
C VAL A 104 -7.30 -11.25 2.25
N LEU A 105 -6.03 -10.89 2.20
CA LEU A 105 -4.97 -11.63 1.54
C LEU A 105 -3.71 -11.53 2.39
N GLN A 106 -3.11 -12.67 2.69
CA GLN A 106 -1.76 -12.75 3.23
C GLN A 106 -1.03 -13.88 2.49
N ASP A 107 -0.40 -13.51 1.40
CA ASP A 107 0.44 -14.43 0.64
C ASP A 107 1.90 -14.20 1.04
N SER A 108 2.44 -15.15 1.80
CA SER A 108 3.81 -15.12 2.30
C SER A 108 4.84 -15.72 1.35
N ASP A 109 4.43 -16.23 0.19
CA ASP A 109 5.32 -16.85 -0.79
C ASP A 109 5.15 -16.22 -2.18
N PHE A 110 5.58 -14.97 -2.31
CA PHE A 110 5.63 -14.29 -3.59
C PHE A 110 7.00 -14.49 -4.25
N SER A 111 7.29 -15.75 -4.62
CA SER A 111 8.54 -16.15 -5.30
C SER A 111 8.72 -15.48 -6.67
N GLN A 112 7.68 -14.84 -7.21
CA GLN A 112 7.71 -14.11 -8.47
C GLN A 112 7.94 -12.60 -8.29
N TYR A 113 8.25 -12.13 -7.07
CA TYR A 113 8.54 -10.73 -6.86
C TYR A 113 9.69 -10.28 -7.75
N GLN A 114 9.36 -9.37 -8.64
CA GLN A 114 10.30 -8.70 -9.53
C GLN A 114 10.08 -7.20 -9.47
N ASN A 115 11.12 -6.45 -9.65
CA ASN A 115 11.05 -5.00 -9.79
C ASN A 115 11.20 -4.65 -11.29
N PRO A 116 10.29 -3.88 -11.89
CA PRO A 116 9.14 -3.18 -11.28
C PRO A 116 7.96 -4.10 -10.97
N MET A 117 7.09 -3.66 -10.04
CA MET A 117 5.83 -4.31 -9.71
C MET A 117 4.64 -3.39 -10.00
N TYR A 118 3.58 -3.97 -10.54
CA TYR A 118 2.34 -3.27 -10.81
C TYR A 118 1.24 -3.81 -9.91
N LEU A 119 0.57 -2.91 -9.20
CA LEU A 119 -0.62 -3.23 -8.40
C LEU A 119 -1.82 -2.49 -8.98
N ARG A 120 -2.96 -3.16 -9.03
CA ARG A 120 -4.23 -2.60 -9.50
C ARG A 120 -5.35 -3.00 -8.56
N LEU A 121 -6.20 -2.04 -8.22
CA LEU A 121 -7.37 -2.27 -7.38
C LEU A 121 -8.59 -1.66 -8.05
N THR A 122 -9.60 -2.49 -8.31
CA THR A 122 -10.86 -2.04 -8.88
C THR A 122 -11.98 -2.11 -7.86
N LYS A 123 -12.94 -1.19 -7.96
CA LYS A 123 -14.14 -1.15 -7.13
C LYS A 123 -15.38 -0.96 -7.99
N ALA A 124 -16.36 -1.84 -7.83
CA ALA A 124 -17.69 -1.75 -8.43
C ALA A 124 -18.76 -2.02 -7.36
N GLY A 125 -19.53 -1.01 -6.98
CA GLY A 125 -20.42 -1.08 -5.82
C GLY A 125 -19.65 -1.34 -4.54
N SER A 126 -19.94 -2.42 -3.82
CA SER A 126 -19.17 -2.86 -2.65
C SER A 126 -18.07 -3.88 -2.97
N ALA A 127 -17.99 -4.36 -4.21
CA ALA A 127 -17.02 -5.37 -4.61
C ALA A 127 -15.67 -4.75 -4.99
N TYR A 128 -14.60 -5.34 -4.48
CA TYR A 128 -13.21 -5.02 -4.79
C TYR A 128 -12.50 -6.20 -5.42
N VAL A 129 -11.63 -5.93 -6.39
CA VAL A 129 -10.72 -6.92 -6.97
C VAL A 129 -9.31 -6.35 -6.92
N ALA A 130 -8.40 -7.07 -6.26
CA ALA A 130 -6.98 -6.76 -6.18
C ALA A 130 -6.22 -7.62 -7.21
N LEU A 131 -5.41 -6.96 -8.05
CA LEU A 131 -4.64 -7.59 -9.12
C LEU A 131 -3.18 -7.13 -9.05
N TYR A 132 -2.28 -7.99 -9.49
CA TYR A 132 -0.87 -7.64 -9.64
C TYR A 132 -0.33 -8.04 -11.02
N SER A 133 0.76 -7.43 -11.43
CA SER A 133 1.47 -7.76 -12.67
C SER A 133 2.97 -7.49 -12.52
N VAL A 134 3.80 -8.27 -13.21
CA VAL A 134 5.26 -8.07 -13.31
C VAL A 134 5.65 -7.37 -14.62
N ASP A 135 4.74 -7.31 -15.59
CA ASP A 135 4.99 -6.72 -16.93
C ASP A 135 4.11 -5.49 -17.22
N GLY A 136 3.11 -5.22 -16.37
CA GLY A 136 2.14 -4.13 -16.52
C GLY A 136 1.07 -4.37 -17.59
N ILE A 137 1.04 -5.55 -18.20
CA ILE A 137 0.11 -5.94 -19.28
C ILE A 137 -0.81 -7.06 -18.81
N ASN A 138 -0.21 -8.13 -18.28
CA ASN A 138 -0.92 -9.32 -17.84
C ASN A 138 -1.15 -9.25 -16.34
N PHE A 139 -2.38 -8.95 -15.94
CA PHE A 139 -2.75 -8.86 -14.52
C PHE A 139 -3.34 -10.16 -14.02
N THR A 140 -2.85 -10.64 -12.88
CA THR A 140 -3.34 -11.79 -12.15
C THR A 140 -4.15 -11.33 -10.94
N GLN A 141 -5.32 -11.92 -10.73
CA GLN A 141 -6.11 -11.64 -9.55
C GLN A 141 -5.44 -12.24 -8.31
N ALA A 142 -5.16 -11.40 -7.33
CA ALA A 142 -4.63 -11.80 -6.02
C ALA A 142 -5.76 -12.06 -5.03
N ALA A 143 -6.79 -11.20 -5.00
CA ALA A 143 -7.94 -11.34 -4.09
C ALA A 143 -9.21 -10.70 -4.68
N SER A 144 -10.37 -11.11 -4.14
CA SER A 144 -11.62 -10.38 -4.28
C SER A 144 -12.33 -10.37 -2.92
N PHE A 145 -12.94 -9.23 -2.58
CA PHE A 145 -13.60 -9.02 -1.30
C PHE A 145 -14.67 -7.93 -1.40
N THR A 146 -15.41 -7.73 -0.32
CA THR A 146 -16.43 -6.67 -0.24
C THR A 146 -16.12 -5.73 0.92
N ASP A 147 -16.33 -4.44 0.68
CA ASP A 147 -16.31 -3.40 1.70
C ASP A 147 -17.36 -2.34 1.36
N THR A 148 -18.15 -1.94 2.35
CA THR A 148 -19.25 -0.97 2.18
C THR A 148 -18.86 0.45 2.56
N ALA A 149 -17.65 0.66 3.10
CA ALA A 149 -17.16 1.99 3.43
C ALA A 149 -17.04 2.84 2.15
N ALA A 150 -17.49 4.08 2.23
CA ALA A 150 -17.44 5.00 1.11
C ALA A 150 -16.04 5.60 0.98
N PRO A 151 -15.27 5.30 -0.07
CA PRO A 151 -13.93 5.84 -0.23
C PRO A 151 -13.98 7.35 -0.53
N THR A 152 -13.07 8.10 0.10
CA THR A 152 -12.92 9.55 -0.09
C THR A 152 -11.59 9.92 -0.75
N ALA A 153 -10.57 9.07 -0.59
CA ALA A 153 -9.25 9.31 -1.17
C ALA A 153 -8.53 7.99 -1.49
N ILE A 154 -7.59 8.05 -2.42
CA ILE A 154 -6.79 6.90 -2.84
C ILE A 154 -5.38 7.34 -3.23
N GLY A 155 -4.39 6.51 -2.97
CA GLY A 155 -3.02 6.76 -3.41
C GLY A 155 -1.99 5.77 -2.90
N PRO A 156 -0.72 5.98 -3.28
CA PRO A 156 0.41 5.20 -2.81
C PRO A 156 0.72 5.45 -1.34
N PHE A 157 1.19 4.39 -0.68
CA PHE A 157 1.69 4.46 0.69
C PHE A 157 2.91 3.56 0.89
N ALA A 158 3.71 3.89 1.90
CA ALA A 158 4.74 3.03 2.44
C ALA A 158 4.68 3.02 3.97
N SER A 159 5.07 1.92 4.59
CA SER A 159 5.02 1.74 6.04
C SER A 159 6.16 0.86 6.55
N ASN A 160 6.45 0.99 7.83
CA ASN A 160 7.34 0.12 8.58
C ASN A 160 6.76 -0.15 9.97
N TYR A 161 7.16 -1.28 10.55
CA TYR A 161 6.80 -1.65 11.90
C TYR A 161 7.89 -2.49 12.58
N ASN A 162 8.07 -2.30 13.88
CA ASN A 162 8.86 -3.20 14.73
C ASN A 162 8.29 -3.15 16.14
N ASP A 163 8.26 -4.30 16.85
CA ASP A 163 7.81 -4.38 18.25
C ASP A 163 8.64 -3.49 19.17
N THR A 164 9.92 -3.28 18.81
CA THR A 164 10.79 -2.26 19.39
C THR A 164 10.90 -1.11 18.38
N PRO A 165 10.14 -0.01 18.51
CA PRO A 165 10.06 1.03 17.47
C PRO A 165 11.41 1.60 17.04
N ALA A 166 12.40 1.67 17.94
CA ALA A 166 13.75 2.11 17.62
C ALA A 166 14.47 1.23 16.57
N ASN A 167 14.00 -0.01 16.36
CA ASN A 167 14.52 -0.96 15.38
C ASN A 167 13.73 -0.98 14.07
N ALA A 168 12.69 -0.14 13.94
CA ALA A 168 11.96 -0.03 12.69
C ALA A 168 12.90 0.45 11.57
N VAL A 169 12.93 -0.27 10.45
CA VAL A 169 13.83 0.04 9.32
C VAL A 169 13.24 1.14 8.44
N PRO A 170 14.07 1.97 7.78
CA PRO A 170 13.60 2.96 6.84
C PRO A 170 13.09 2.30 5.56
N VAL A 171 12.09 2.93 4.90
CA VAL A 171 11.59 2.50 3.58
C VAL A 171 11.61 3.70 2.63
N VAL A 172 12.03 3.47 1.38
CA VAL A 172 11.88 4.44 0.30
C VAL A 172 11.13 3.77 -0.84
N MET A 173 9.86 4.15 -1.02
CA MET A 173 9.05 3.73 -2.15
C MET A 173 9.26 4.68 -3.32
N SER A 174 9.53 4.14 -4.50
CA SER A 174 9.60 4.89 -5.77
C SER A 174 8.43 4.50 -6.66
N VAL A 175 7.59 5.48 -6.99
CA VAL A 175 6.42 5.33 -7.85
C VAL A 175 6.73 6.00 -9.19
N ASN A 176 6.69 5.20 -10.26
CA ASN A 176 6.91 5.70 -11.62
C ASN A 176 5.65 6.40 -12.15
N TRP A 177 4.50 5.76 -12.00
CA TRP A 177 3.20 6.32 -12.33
C TRP A 177 2.10 5.78 -11.40
N PHE A 178 1.07 6.57 -11.29
CA PHE A 178 -0.14 6.27 -10.54
C PHE A 178 -1.32 6.83 -11.34
N ASP A 179 -2.28 6.00 -11.66
CA ASP A 179 -3.47 6.35 -12.47
C ASP A 179 -4.74 5.95 -11.74
N VAL A 180 -5.74 6.84 -11.77
CA VAL A 180 -7.07 6.62 -11.19
C VAL A 180 -8.12 6.97 -12.22
N GLN A 181 -8.86 5.97 -12.66
CA GLN A 181 -10.03 6.11 -13.53
C GLN A 181 -11.31 6.04 -12.68
N GLN A 182 -12.23 6.98 -12.93
CA GLN A 182 -13.48 7.11 -12.18
C GLN A 182 -14.70 7.17 -13.13
#